data_4de1efe8ca8aadfee36268b3c10f130b
#
_entry.id   4de1efe8ca8aadfee36268b3c10f130b
#
_cell.length_a   1.000
_cell.length_b   1.000
_cell.length_c   1.000
_cell.angle_alpha   90.00
_cell.angle_beta   90.00
_cell.angle_gamma   90.00
#
_symmetry.space_group_name_H-M   'P 1'
#
loop_
_entity.id
_entity.type
_entity.pdbx_description
1 polymer ?
#
loop_
_entity_poly.entity_id
_entity_poly.type
_entity_poly.pdbx_seq_one_letter_code
_entity_poly.pdbx_strand_id
1 'polypeptide(L)' 'MHINEDAVSFAAFSLAKVLVAELLRKGILDRDELLSAIASEIAEHRRIATATNEDAATLLTVYLDEMPPD' A
#
# COMPACT_ATOMS: atom_id res chain seq x y z
N MET A 1 -15.01 19.39 -14.46
CA MET A 1 -15.28 18.50 -13.30
C MET A 1 -14.26 18.80 -12.21
N HIS A 2 -14.75 18.97 -11.00
CA HIS A 2 -13.87 19.29 -9.87
C HIS A 2 -13.72 18.05 -8.99
N ILE A 3 -12.48 17.54 -8.90
CA ILE A 3 -12.17 16.35 -8.10
C ILE A 3 -11.22 16.77 -6.99
N ASN A 4 -11.57 16.49 -5.74
CA ASN A 4 -10.72 16.85 -4.62
C ASN A 4 -9.53 15.88 -4.48
N GLU A 5 -8.47 16.35 -3.83
CA GLU A 5 -7.23 15.58 -3.71
C GLU A 5 -7.41 14.30 -2.89
N ASP A 6 -8.29 14.32 -1.89
CA ASP A 6 -8.56 13.13 -1.08
C ASP A 6 -9.18 12.03 -1.92
N ALA A 7 -10.13 12.38 -2.81
CA ALA A 7 -10.75 11.40 -3.71
C ALA A 7 -9.72 10.78 -4.65
N VAL A 8 -8.79 11.59 -5.18
CA VAL A 8 -7.73 11.11 -6.06
C VAL A 8 -6.84 10.12 -5.30
N SER A 9 -6.45 10.47 -4.07
CA SER A 9 -5.59 9.61 -3.25
C SER A 9 -6.27 8.29 -2.91
N PHE A 10 -7.54 8.32 -2.54
CA PHE A 10 -8.29 7.10 -2.24
C PHE A 10 -8.44 6.23 -3.48
N ALA A 11 -8.73 6.84 -4.63
CA ALA A 11 -8.87 6.09 -5.88
C ALA A 11 -7.56 5.43 -6.28
N ALA A 12 -6.45 6.15 -6.17
CA ALA A 12 -5.14 5.61 -6.49
C ALA A 12 -4.78 4.43 -5.58
N PHE A 13 -5.05 4.56 -4.28
CA PHE A 13 -4.80 3.49 -3.31
C PHE A 13 -5.66 2.26 -3.61
N SER A 14 -6.94 2.48 -3.89
CA SER A 14 -7.88 1.39 -4.21
C SER A 14 -7.45 0.67 -5.49
N LEU A 15 -7.04 1.42 -6.51
CA LEU A 15 -6.57 0.85 -7.76
C LEU A 15 -5.31 0.00 -7.53
N ALA A 16 -4.39 0.49 -6.72
CA ALA A 16 -3.17 -0.25 -6.39
C ALA A 16 -3.52 -1.57 -5.67
N LYS A 17 -4.47 -1.53 -4.74
CA LYS A 17 -4.92 -2.75 -4.03
C LYS A 17 -5.50 -3.77 -4.99
N VAL A 18 -6.31 -3.32 -5.94
CA VAL A 18 -6.92 -4.21 -6.95
C VAL A 18 -5.83 -4.84 -7.82
N LEU A 19 -4.87 -4.06 -8.28
CA LEU A 19 -3.77 -4.56 -9.09
C LEU A 19 -2.95 -5.60 -8.34
N VAL A 20 -2.58 -5.32 -7.10
CA VAL A 20 -1.82 -6.26 -6.27
C VAL A 20 -2.59 -7.56 -6.10
N ALA A 21 -3.89 -7.48 -5.77
CA ALA A 21 -4.72 -8.67 -5.58
C ALA A 21 -4.77 -9.52 -6.85
N GLU A 22 -4.95 -8.90 -8.01
CA GLU A 22 -5.00 -9.63 -9.28
C GLU A 22 -3.66 -10.28 -9.63
N LEU A 23 -2.56 -9.58 -9.42
CA LEU A 23 -1.24 -10.11 -9.71
C LEU A 23 -0.86 -11.27 -8.79
N LEU A 24 -1.26 -11.18 -7.51
CA LEU A 24 -1.07 -12.28 -6.57
C LEU A 24 -1.93 -13.49 -6.97
N ARG A 25 -3.18 -13.26 -7.33
CA ARG A 25 -4.10 -14.33 -7.73
C ARG A 25 -3.58 -15.08 -8.96
N LYS A 26 -2.97 -14.36 -9.90
CA LYS A 26 -2.42 -14.94 -11.13
C LYS A 26 -1.02 -15.54 -10.94
N GLY A 27 -0.45 -15.41 -9.76
CA GLY A 27 0.88 -15.95 -9.49
C GLY A 27 2.02 -15.16 -10.12
N ILE A 28 1.76 -13.91 -10.54
CA ILE A 28 2.79 -13.05 -11.15
C ILE A 28 3.67 -12.43 -10.08
N LEU A 29 3.09 -12.11 -8.89
CA LEU A 29 3.84 -11.58 -7.76
C LEU A 29 4.09 -12.67 -6.73
N ASP A 30 5.29 -12.70 -6.18
CA ASP A 30 5.61 -13.51 -5.03
C ASP A 30 5.18 -12.76 -3.77
N ARG A 31 4.35 -13.41 -2.95
CA ARG A 31 3.76 -12.79 -1.77
C ARG A 31 4.82 -12.36 -0.75
N ASP A 32 5.79 -13.22 -0.47
CA ASP A 32 6.81 -12.92 0.53
C ASP A 32 7.70 -11.77 0.09
N GLU A 33 8.07 -11.71 -1.18
CA GLU A 33 8.84 -10.60 -1.73
C GLU A 33 8.04 -9.31 -1.65
N LEU A 34 6.74 -9.37 -1.95
CA LEU A 34 5.87 -8.20 -1.88
C LEU A 34 5.76 -7.68 -0.45
N LEU A 35 5.55 -8.59 0.52
CA LEU A 35 5.47 -8.21 1.93
C LEU A 35 6.76 -7.56 2.41
N SER A 36 7.91 -8.09 2.01
CA SER A 36 9.21 -7.49 2.33
C SER A 36 9.37 -6.11 1.73
N ALA A 37 8.96 -5.93 0.48
CA ALA A 37 9.05 -4.63 -0.20
C ALA A 37 8.18 -3.59 0.51
N ILE A 38 6.94 -3.96 0.88
CA ILE A 38 6.05 -3.04 1.60
C ILE A 38 6.61 -2.70 2.98
N ALA A 39 7.16 -3.68 3.69
CA ALA A 39 7.79 -3.45 5.00
C ALA A 39 8.96 -2.47 4.88
N SER A 40 9.75 -2.56 3.81
CA SER A 40 10.84 -1.63 3.55
C SER A 40 10.32 -0.21 3.31
N GLU A 41 9.21 -0.06 2.58
CA GLU A 41 8.60 1.25 2.36
C GLU A 41 8.09 1.86 3.66
N ILE A 42 7.48 1.05 4.52
CA ILE A 42 7.01 1.50 5.83
C ILE A 42 8.19 2.03 6.65
N ALA A 43 9.28 1.29 6.67
CA ALA A 43 10.49 1.69 7.41
C ALA A 43 11.06 3.00 6.87
N GLU A 44 11.07 3.17 5.55
CA GLU A 44 11.56 4.39 4.91
C GLU A 44 10.71 5.60 5.26
N HIS A 45 9.37 5.46 5.24
CA HIS A 45 8.48 6.54 5.65
C HIS A 45 8.71 6.94 7.10
N ARG A 46 8.90 5.95 7.98
CA ARG A 46 9.16 6.23 9.40
C ARG A 46 10.51 6.89 9.61
N ARG A 47 11.50 6.54 8.81
CA ARG A 47 12.82 7.16 8.87
C ARG A 47 12.75 8.65 8.53
N ILE A 48 11.95 9.01 7.53
CA ILE A 48 11.77 10.41 7.12
C ILE A 48 10.99 11.19 8.18
N ALA A 49 10.00 10.55 8.81
CA ALA A 49 9.30 11.02 10.01
C ALA A 49 8.56 12.36 9.89
N THR A 50 8.13 12.76 8.69
CA THR A 50 7.18 13.87 8.55
C THR A 50 5.78 13.35 8.83
N ALA A 51 4.83 14.24 9.15
CA ALA A 51 3.44 13.83 9.41
C ALA A 51 2.84 13.03 8.24
N THR A 52 3.08 13.47 7.02
CA THR A 52 2.59 12.76 5.83
C THR A 52 3.21 11.37 5.71
N ASN A 53 4.51 11.26 5.96
CA ASN A 53 5.19 9.97 5.90
C ASN A 53 4.74 9.03 7.02
N GLU A 54 4.49 9.55 8.22
CA GLU A 54 3.96 8.73 9.32
C GLU A 54 2.57 8.19 8.98
N ASP A 55 1.72 9.03 8.39
CA ASP A 55 0.38 8.61 7.96
C ASP A 55 0.47 7.56 6.86
N ALA A 56 1.40 7.71 5.92
CA ALA A 56 1.63 6.73 4.87
C ALA A 56 2.07 5.39 5.45
N ALA A 57 2.98 5.41 6.43
CA ALA A 57 3.44 4.20 7.11
C ALA A 57 2.29 3.49 7.82
N THR A 58 1.43 4.25 8.50
CA THR A 58 0.26 3.71 9.18
C THR A 58 -0.70 3.05 8.19
N LEU A 59 -0.98 3.71 7.08
CA LEU A 59 -1.88 3.19 6.05
C LEU A 59 -1.34 1.89 5.45
N LEU A 60 -0.05 1.83 5.15
CA LEU A 60 0.58 0.62 4.61
C LEU A 60 0.56 -0.52 5.63
N THR A 61 0.73 -0.21 6.91
CA THR A 61 0.66 -1.21 7.97
C THR A 61 -0.74 -1.81 8.05
N VAL A 62 -1.78 -0.98 7.98
CA VAL A 62 -3.17 -1.44 7.95
C VAL A 62 -3.41 -2.33 6.73
N TYR A 63 -2.88 -1.92 5.58
CA TYR A 63 -3.02 -2.71 4.36
C TYR A 63 -2.39 -4.10 4.51
N LEU A 64 -1.19 -4.19 5.10
CA LEU A 64 -0.54 -5.48 5.34
C LEU A 64 -1.38 -6.37 6.23
N ASP A 65 -1.95 -5.79 7.30
CA ASP A 65 -2.77 -6.55 8.26
C ASP A 65 -4.06 -7.07 7.62
N GLU A 66 -4.59 -6.36 6.64
CA GLU A 66 -5.82 -6.75 5.95
C GLU A 66 -5.58 -7.68 4.76
N MET A 67 -4.33 -7.85 4.35
CA MET A 67 -4.02 -8.70 3.20
C MET A 67 -4.37 -10.15 3.51
N PRO A 68 -5.20 -10.80 2.67
CA PRO A 68 -5.62 -12.17 2.95
C PRO A 68 -4.43 -13.14 2.87
N PRO A 69 -4.48 -14.24 3.62
CA PRO A 69 -3.46 -15.29 3.52
C PRO A 69 -3.56 -15.99 2.16
N ASP A 70 -2.51 -16.65 1.78
CA ASP A 70 -2.45 -17.42 0.53
C ASP A 70 -3.54 -18.48 0.42
#